data_8350c24a72039ca012cb1f211f89eb80
#
_entry.id   8350c24a72039ca012cb1f211f89eb80
#
_cell.length_a   1.000
_cell.length_b   1.000
_cell.length_c   1.000
_cell.angle_alpha   90.00
_cell.angle_beta   90.00
_cell.angle_gamma   90.00
#
_symmetry.space_group_name_H-M   'P 1'
#
loop_
_entity.id
_entity.type
_entity.pdbx_description
1 polymer ?
#
loop_
_entity_poly.entity_id
_entity_poly.type
_entity_poly.pdbx_seq_one_letter_code
_entity_poly.pdbx_strand_id
1 'polypeptide(L)'
;MKIVKKLFQMVCLAALFLSAGFLIYHMVYLPMENKKLVAELKGNFPEPEAPGASGSEKKDQPAGRKCPVAAVDLVSLQEQYPDVQGWLTIPDTGIDYPVLQSEQENGEFYLKRNYKKEYDINGSLFLQADCKVSESRNLIIYGHNMNSGEMFGNLDLYAGEDYYNAHRFAYLQTEDSIQEYRIVTVLKADRDLFPFQQKLPDAAAVQEYLKAARQREVFETGDDYLKCIYDKVLTLVTCSYEWSGARNIVLAVPVSGAVWSQKCS
;
A
#
# COMPACT_ATOMS: atom_id res chain seq x y z
N MET A 1 -18.81 21.21 -51.35
CA MET A 1 -18.90 19.84 -50.77
C MET A 1 -17.51 19.21 -50.53
N LYS A 2 -16.55 19.20 -51.43
CA LYS A 2 -15.18 18.62 -51.26
C LYS A 2 -14.36 19.30 -50.14
N ILE A 3 -14.42 20.65 -50.02
CA ILE A 3 -13.67 21.43 -49.02
C ILE A 3 -14.19 21.10 -47.59
N VAL A 4 -15.51 21.03 -47.41
CA VAL A 4 -16.11 20.70 -46.09
C VAL A 4 -15.72 19.29 -45.65
N LYS A 5 -15.69 18.32 -46.58
CA LYS A 5 -15.19 16.95 -46.27
C LYS A 5 -13.72 16.93 -45.85
N LYS A 6 -12.84 17.70 -46.52
CA LYS A 6 -11.43 17.80 -46.15
C LYS A 6 -11.24 18.46 -44.78
N LEU A 7 -11.99 19.53 -44.49
CA LEU A 7 -11.93 20.22 -43.22
C LEU A 7 -12.41 19.28 -42.11
N PHE A 8 -13.49 18.54 -42.30
CA PHE A 8 -13.97 17.54 -41.35
C PHE A 8 -12.95 16.43 -41.10
N GLN A 9 -12.31 15.90 -42.16
CA GLN A 9 -11.24 14.90 -42.02
C GLN A 9 -10.06 15.42 -41.21
N MET A 10 -9.63 16.68 -41.44
CA MET A 10 -8.55 17.29 -40.66
C MET A 10 -8.90 17.45 -39.17
N VAL A 11 -10.13 17.85 -38.87
CA VAL A 11 -10.61 17.96 -37.51
C VAL A 11 -10.65 16.58 -36.81
N CYS A 12 -11.12 15.56 -37.51
CA CYS A 12 -11.12 14.17 -36.96
C CYS A 12 -9.71 13.65 -36.73
N LEU A 13 -8.77 13.91 -37.64
CA LEU A 13 -7.36 13.57 -37.49
C LEU A 13 -6.72 14.29 -36.29
N ALA A 14 -6.95 15.59 -36.18
CA ALA A 14 -6.44 16.37 -35.04
C ALA A 14 -7.01 15.84 -33.69
N ALA A 15 -8.31 15.55 -33.62
CA ALA A 15 -8.93 14.96 -32.44
C ALA A 15 -8.34 13.59 -32.11
N LEU A 16 -8.04 12.76 -33.10
CA LEU A 16 -7.41 11.45 -32.93
C LEU A 16 -5.99 11.58 -32.37
N PHE A 17 -5.19 12.51 -32.90
CA PHE A 17 -3.82 12.75 -32.37
C PHE A 17 -3.85 13.32 -30.96
N LEU A 18 -4.77 14.23 -30.63
CA LEU A 18 -4.93 14.78 -29.30
C LEU A 18 -5.35 13.69 -28.29
N SER A 19 -6.30 12.84 -28.66
CA SER A 19 -6.73 11.73 -27.78
C SER A 19 -5.62 10.67 -27.62
N ALA A 20 -4.87 10.34 -28.66
CA ALA A 20 -3.72 9.45 -28.56
C ALA A 20 -2.62 10.03 -27.67
N GLY A 21 -2.30 11.32 -27.85
CA GLY A 21 -1.33 12.03 -27.01
C GLY A 21 -1.77 12.07 -25.53
N PHE A 22 -3.05 12.32 -25.28
CA PHE A 22 -3.63 12.26 -23.93
C PHE A 22 -3.51 10.86 -23.30
N LEU A 23 -3.82 9.81 -24.07
CA LEU A 23 -3.67 8.43 -23.60
C LEU A 23 -2.21 8.07 -23.28
N ILE A 24 -1.28 8.42 -24.16
CA ILE A 24 0.16 8.20 -23.93
C ILE A 24 0.63 8.94 -22.68
N TYR A 25 0.21 10.20 -22.52
CA TYR A 25 0.55 11.00 -21.34
C TYR A 25 0.06 10.34 -20.05
N HIS A 26 -1.22 9.91 -20.00
CA HIS A 26 -1.80 9.31 -18.79
C HIS A 26 -1.39 7.86 -18.54
N MET A 27 -1.20 7.04 -19.60
CA MET A 27 -0.91 5.62 -19.43
C MET A 27 0.58 5.29 -19.37
N VAL A 28 1.44 6.18 -19.84
CA VAL A 28 2.90 5.93 -19.94
C VAL A 28 3.69 6.96 -19.16
N TYR A 29 3.49 8.25 -19.46
CA TYR A 29 4.34 9.31 -18.91
C TYR A 29 4.12 9.48 -17.38
N LEU A 30 2.88 9.67 -16.94
CA LEU A 30 2.59 9.86 -15.50
C LEU A 30 3.03 8.67 -14.63
N PRO A 31 2.77 7.40 -14.99
CA PRO A 31 3.28 6.26 -14.25
C PRO A 31 4.81 6.23 -14.16
N MET A 32 5.49 6.50 -15.26
CA MET A 32 6.97 6.55 -15.26
C MET A 32 7.53 7.65 -14.37
N GLU A 33 6.89 8.81 -14.32
CA GLU A 33 7.30 9.92 -13.49
C GLU A 33 7.09 9.62 -12.00
N ASN A 34 5.96 9.02 -11.64
CA ASN A 34 5.72 8.58 -10.27
C ASN A 34 6.74 7.55 -9.78
N LYS A 35 7.04 6.54 -10.61
CA LYS A 35 8.11 5.57 -10.29
C LYS A 35 9.47 6.24 -10.07
N LYS A 36 9.81 7.24 -10.90
CA LYS A 36 11.04 8.01 -10.71
C LYS A 36 11.03 8.79 -9.41
N LEU A 37 9.92 9.47 -9.09
CA LEU A 37 9.77 10.22 -7.85
C LEU A 37 9.95 9.33 -6.60
N VAL A 38 9.33 8.14 -6.60
CA VAL A 38 9.47 7.19 -5.49
C VAL A 38 10.88 6.60 -5.42
N ALA A 39 11.48 6.26 -6.57
CA ALA A 39 12.85 5.76 -6.61
C ALA A 39 13.86 6.82 -6.17
N GLU A 40 13.68 8.08 -6.55
CA GLU A 40 14.48 9.22 -6.10
C GLU A 40 14.33 9.42 -4.59
N LEU A 41 13.10 9.37 -4.07
CA LEU A 41 12.83 9.46 -2.66
C LEU A 41 13.57 8.36 -1.89
N LYS A 42 13.46 7.11 -2.31
CA LYS A 42 14.17 5.98 -1.69
C LYS A 42 15.69 6.09 -1.82
N GLY A 43 16.18 6.61 -2.95
CA GLY A 43 17.62 6.83 -3.19
C GLY A 43 18.22 7.97 -2.36
N ASN A 44 17.43 9.01 -2.04
CA ASN A 44 17.86 10.13 -1.22
C ASN A 44 17.88 9.82 0.28
N PHE A 45 17.16 8.77 0.71
CA PHE A 45 17.06 8.34 2.10
C PHE A 45 17.41 6.85 2.22
N PRO A 46 18.67 6.44 1.87
CA PRO A 46 19.10 5.06 2.07
C PRO A 46 19.19 4.75 3.57
N GLU A 47 18.99 3.47 3.93
CA GLU A 47 19.24 3.03 5.30
C GLU A 47 20.66 3.41 5.72
N PRO A 48 20.87 4.05 6.89
CA PRO A 48 22.21 4.36 7.38
C PRO A 48 23.02 3.06 7.50
N GLU A 49 24.23 3.03 6.92
CA GLU A 49 25.16 1.93 7.13
C GLU A 49 25.48 1.85 8.62
N ALA A 50 25.14 0.73 9.25
CA ALA A 50 25.44 0.51 10.66
C ALA A 50 26.96 0.63 10.88
N PRO A 51 27.45 1.55 11.72
CA PRO A 51 28.86 1.67 12.02
C PRO A 51 29.31 0.35 12.65
N GLY A 52 30.14 -0.40 11.93
CA GLY A 52 30.88 -1.62 12.31
C GLY A 52 30.13 -2.52 13.28
N ALA A 53 29.41 -3.52 12.77
CA ALA A 53 28.76 -4.55 13.58
C ALA A 53 29.79 -5.37 14.36
N SER A 54 30.21 -4.86 15.52
CA SER A 54 30.88 -5.62 16.56
C SER A 54 29.83 -5.99 17.60
N GLY A 55 29.31 -7.21 17.50
CA GLY A 55 28.79 -8.06 18.55
C GLY A 55 27.98 -7.43 19.70
N SER A 56 26.72 -7.02 19.43
CA SER A 56 25.70 -7.08 20.46
C SER A 56 24.45 -7.73 19.87
N GLU A 57 24.07 -8.90 20.41
CA GLU A 57 22.86 -9.61 20.04
C GLU A 57 21.66 -8.71 20.34
N LYS A 58 21.02 -8.18 19.29
CA LYS A 58 19.74 -7.46 19.42
C LYS A 58 18.65 -8.49 19.74
N LYS A 59 18.00 -8.32 20.88
CA LYS A 59 17.07 -9.26 21.52
C LYS A 59 15.77 -9.55 20.74
N ASP A 60 15.51 -8.82 19.64
CA ASP A 60 14.25 -8.86 18.88
C ASP A 60 14.42 -9.11 17.37
N GLN A 61 15.62 -9.49 16.91
CA GLN A 61 15.78 -9.88 15.50
C GLN A 61 15.54 -11.40 15.35
N PRO A 62 14.87 -11.82 14.25
CA PRO A 62 14.79 -13.25 13.92
C PRO A 62 16.19 -13.80 13.78
N ALA A 63 16.56 -14.74 14.65
CA ALA A 63 17.93 -15.26 14.77
C ALA A 63 18.49 -15.65 13.39
N GLY A 64 19.43 -14.85 12.87
CA GLY A 64 20.15 -15.12 11.61
C GLY A 64 19.39 -14.86 10.31
N ARG A 65 18.15 -14.34 10.32
CA ARG A 65 17.41 -14.00 9.10
C ARG A 65 17.60 -12.52 8.74
N LYS A 66 18.21 -12.25 7.58
CA LYS A 66 18.31 -10.90 7.04
C LYS A 66 16.92 -10.41 6.63
N CYS A 67 16.63 -9.10 6.86
CA CYS A 67 15.41 -8.49 6.36
C CYS A 67 15.32 -8.64 4.83
N PRO A 68 14.22 -9.16 4.28
CA PRO A 68 14.11 -9.42 2.85
C PRO A 68 13.87 -8.18 2.01
N VAL A 69 13.58 -7.03 2.63
CA VAL A 69 13.36 -5.75 1.94
C VAL A 69 14.43 -4.74 2.36
N ALA A 70 14.77 -3.84 1.44
CA ALA A 70 15.66 -2.72 1.75
C ALA A 70 14.90 -1.67 2.57
N ALA A 71 15.49 -1.26 3.67
CA ALA A 71 14.95 -0.19 4.50
C ALA A 71 15.22 1.19 3.90
N VAL A 72 14.47 2.17 4.37
CA VAL A 72 14.62 3.59 4.07
C VAL A 72 14.95 4.31 5.38
N ASP A 73 15.80 5.35 5.35
CA ASP A 73 15.99 6.23 6.50
C ASP A 73 14.70 7.06 6.74
N LEU A 74 13.77 6.45 7.47
CA LEU A 74 12.48 7.07 7.74
C LEU A 74 12.60 8.30 8.64
N VAL A 75 13.57 8.36 9.53
CA VAL A 75 13.77 9.51 10.43
C VAL A 75 14.10 10.75 9.60
N SER A 76 15.14 10.67 8.76
CA SER A 76 15.52 11.78 7.89
C SER A 76 14.41 12.09 6.85
N LEU A 77 13.69 11.07 6.39
CA LEU A 77 12.57 11.25 5.47
C LEU A 77 11.43 12.02 6.12
N GLN A 78 11.08 11.74 7.37
CA GLN A 78 10.03 12.41 8.13
C GLN A 78 10.42 13.84 8.51
N GLU A 79 11.71 14.12 8.76
CA GLU A 79 12.19 15.49 8.97
C GLU A 79 11.88 16.37 7.74
N GLN A 80 12.01 15.84 6.54
CA GLN A 80 11.74 16.58 5.31
C GLN A 80 10.26 16.51 4.89
N TYR A 81 9.60 15.38 5.12
CA TYR A 81 8.20 15.11 4.74
C TYR A 81 7.43 14.56 5.94
N PRO A 82 6.98 15.44 6.86
CA PRO A 82 6.39 15.03 8.15
C PRO A 82 5.14 14.18 8.03
N ASP A 83 4.43 14.22 6.90
CA ASP A 83 3.24 13.43 6.67
C ASP A 83 3.55 11.94 6.35
N VAL A 84 4.82 11.58 6.16
CA VAL A 84 5.24 10.17 5.99
C VAL A 84 5.13 9.45 7.33
N GLN A 85 4.34 8.39 7.38
CA GLN A 85 4.11 7.60 8.60
C GLN A 85 4.80 6.24 8.55
N GLY A 86 5.21 5.80 7.37
CA GLY A 86 5.87 4.52 7.17
C GLY A 86 6.16 4.24 5.71
N TRP A 87 6.65 3.04 5.45
CA TRP A 87 6.92 2.54 4.09
C TRP A 87 6.38 1.13 3.94
N LEU A 88 5.54 0.92 2.93
CA LEU A 88 4.94 -0.39 2.63
C LEU A 88 5.64 -1.02 1.43
N THR A 89 6.14 -2.24 1.61
CA THR A 89 6.73 -3.04 0.54
C THR A 89 6.04 -4.41 0.47
N ILE A 90 5.58 -4.80 -0.71
CA ILE A 90 5.18 -6.17 -1.03
C ILE A 90 6.07 -6.66 -2.17
N PRO A 91 7.03 -7.55 -1.91
CA PRO A 91 8.00 -7.98 -2.91
C PRO A 91 7.36 -8.53 -4.18
N ASP A 92 7.98 -8.23 -5.31
CA ASP A 92 7.60 -8.71 -6.65
C ASP A 92 6.20 -8.28 -7.14
N THR A 93 5.56 -7.32 -6.44
CA THR A 93 4.24 -6.79 -6.83
C THR A 93 4.28 -5.36 -7.39
N GLY A 94 5.41 -4.67 -7.26
CA GLY A 94 5.52 -3.24 -7.56
C GLY A 94 4.95 -2.32 -6.46
N ILE A 95 4.43 -2.87 -5.35
CA ILE A 95 4.02 -2.09 -4.18
C ILE A 95 5.25 -1.85 -3.30
N ASP A 96 5.83 -0.66 -3.41
CA ASP A 96 7.02 -0.23 -2.68
C ASP A 96 6.97 1.30 -2.52
N TYR A 97 6.15 1.78 -1.56
CA TYR A 97 5.74 3.18 -1.46
C TYR A 97 5.75 3.72 -0.04
N PRO A 98 5.98 5.05 0.13
CA PRO A 98 5.71 5.73 1.38
C PRO A 98 4.21 5.68 1.71
N VAL A 99 3.90 5.54 2.99
CA VAL A 99 2.54 5.62 3.51
C VAL A 99 2.38 6.97 4.20
N LEU A 100 1.46 7.79 3.72
CA LEU A 100 1.27 9.17 4.15
C LEU A 100 0.05 9.28 5.07
N GLN A 101 0.01 10.34 5.88
CA GLN A 101 -1.18 10.72 6.61
C GLN A 101 -1.22 12.24 6.74
N SER A 102 -2.34 12.86 6.38
CA SER A 102 -2.52 14.29 6.52
C SER A 102 -3.12 14.62 7.88
N GLU A 103 -2.62 15.69 8.52
CA GLU A 103 -3.26 16.29 9.69
C GLU A 103 -4.57 17.02 9.37
N GLN A 104 -4.87 17.23 8.09
CA GLN A 104 -6.10 17.90 7.67
C GLN A 104 -7.32 17.01 7.92
N GLU A 105 -8.46 17.63 8.23
CA GLU A 105 -9.74 16.92 8.45
C GLU A 105 -10.19 16.07 7.24
N ASN A 106 -9.67 16.35 6.04
CA ASN A 106 -9.93 15.57 4.86
C ASN A 106 -9.08 14.30 4.82
N GLY A 107 -9.63 13.19 5.30
CA GLY A 107 -8.98 11.87 5.29
C GLY A 107 -8.60 11.35 3.89
N GLU A 108 -9.07 11.98 2.81
CA GLU A 108 -8.76 11.64 1.42
C GLU A 108 -7.75 12.61 0.77
N PHE A 109 -7.05 13.41 1.57
CA PHE A 109 -6.12 14.44 1.08
C PHE A 109 -5.11 13.88 0.07
N TYR A 110 -4.54 12.70 0.36
CA TYR A 110 -3.55 12.04 -0.47
C TYR A 110 -4.12 11.18 -1.61
N LEU A 111 -5.43 11.12 -1.74
CA LEU A 111 -6.07 10.41 -2.86
C LEU A 111 -5.67 10.99 -4.24
N LYS A 112 -5.35 12.28 -4.29
CA LYS A 112 -4.93 12.98 -5.53
C LYS A 112 -3.69 13.86 -5.31
N ARG A 113 -2.77 13.44 -4.44
CA ARG A 113 -1.52 14.17 -4.16
C ARG A 113 -0.36 13.22 -3.93
N ASN A 114 0.83 13.66 -4.37
CA ASN A 114 2.08 12.99 -4.07
C ASN A 114 2.60 13.37 -2.67
N TYR A 115 3.75 12.81 -2.27
CA TYR A 115 4.37 13.09 -0.98
C TYR A 115 4.84 14.55 -0.81
N LYS A 116 4.98 15.31 -1.93
CA LYS A 116 5.26 16.77 -1.91
C LYS A 116 3.99 17.61 -1.76
N LYS A 117 2.83 16.99 -1.57
CA LYS A 117 1.49 17.63 -1.52
C LYS A 117 1.04 18.25 -2.84
N GLU A 118 1.73 17.97 -3.95
CA GLU A 118 1.38 18.41 -5.28
C GLU A 118 0.28 17.52 -5.86
N TYR A 119 -0.52 18.08 -6.78
CA TYR A 119 -1.54 17.29 -7.47
C TYR A 119 -0.91 16.16 -8.28
N ASP A 120 -1.38 14.95 -8.03
CA ASP A 120 -1.01 13.74 -8.77
C ASP A 120 -2.26 12.86 -8.90
N ILE A 121 -2.60 12.49 -10.12
CA ILE A 121 -3.77 11.63 -10.38
C ILE A 121 -3.61 10.23 -9.80
N ASN A 122 -2.38 9.74 -9.64
CA ASN A 122 -2.10 8.45 -9.02
C ASN A 122 -2.25 8.52 -7.49
N GLY A 123 -2.19 9.73 -6.92
CA GLY A 123 -2.18 9.92 -5.48
C GLY A 123 -0.99 9.26 -4.79
N SER A 124 -1.19 8.89 -3.55
CA SER A 124 -0.21 8.16 -2.73
C SER A 124 -0.92 7.08 -1.91
N LEU A 125 -0.17 6.17 -1.33
CA LEU A 125 -0.71 5.33 -0.26
C LEU A 125 -0.89 6.17 1.00
N PHE A 126 -2.01 6.01 1.69
CA PHE A 126 -2.29 6.79 2.89
C PHE A 126 -3.05 6.01 3.96
N LEU A 127 -2.73 6.32 5.21
CA LEU A 127 -3.43 5.79 6.39
C LEU A 127 -4.82 6.43 6.54
N GLN A 128 -5.77 5.67 7.05
CA GLN A 128 -7.04 6.20 7.52
C GLN A 128 -6.78 7.31 8.57
N ALA A 129 -7.54 8.39 8.49
CA ALA A 129 -7.30 9.62 9.27
C ALA A 129 -7.23 9.40 10.80
N ASP A 130 -7.98 8.45 11.32
CA ASP A 130 -8.03 8.12 12.75
C ASP A 130 -7.14 6.92 13.15
N CYS A 131 -6.33 6.40 12.23
CA CYS A 131 -5.30 5.41 12.52
C CYS A 131 -4.01 6.08 13.00
N LYS A 132 -3.34 5.42 13.93
CA LYS A 132 -1.97 5.72 14.35
C LYS A 132 -1.12 4.47 14.20
N VAL A 133 0.00 4.58 13.52
CA VAL A 133 0.87 3.44 13.19
C VAL A 133 1.31 2.66 14.41
N SER A 134 1.62 3.36 15.53
CA SER A 134 2.08 2.76 16.78
C SER A 134 0.98 2.17 17.65
N GLU A 135 -0.25 2.73 17.58
CA GLU A 135 -1.31 2.43 18.55
C GLU A 135 -2.47 1.61 17.97
N SER A 136 -2.81 1.84 16.69
CA SER A 136 -4.00 1.22 16.09
C SER A 136 -3.81 -0.27 15.88
N ARG A 137 -4.81 -1.05 16.26
CA ARG A 137 -4.85 -2.50 16.04
C ARG A 137 -5.35 -2.86 14.64
N ASN A 138 -6.10 -1.98 13.99
CA ASN A 138 -6.45 -2.06 12.58
C ASN A 138 -5.72 -0.94 11.85
N LEU A 139 -4.61 -1.27 11.18
CA LEU A 139 -3.86 -0.33 10.36
C LEU A 139 -4.43 -0.37 8.95
N ILE A 140 -5.17 0.68 8.59
CA ILE A 140 -5.89 0.73 7.32
C ILE A 140 -5.15 1.65 6.37
N ILE A 141 -4.65 1.08 5.28
CA ILE A 141 -3.93 1.80 4.22
C ILE A 141 -4.77 1.77 2.96
N TYR A 142 -4.99 2.93 2.38
CA TYR A 142 -5.67 3.12 1.12
C TYR A 142 -4.70 3.41 -0.01
N GLY A 143 -5.05 3.03 -1.22
CA GLY A 143 -4.36 3.38 -2.44
C GLY A 143 -5.26 3.26 -3.66
N HIS A 144 -4.95 4.00 -4.71
CA HIS A 144 -5.69 3.90 -5.97
C HIS A 144 -5.50 2.53 -6.64
N ASN A 145 -6.59 2.05 -7.26
CA ASN A 145 -6.54 0.94 -8.20
C ASN A 145 -6.17 1.47 -9.58
N MET A 146 -4.87 1.48 -9.88
CA MET A 146 -4.37 1.97 -11.16
C MET A 146 -4.26 0.85 -12.19
N ASN A 147 -4.81 1.05 -13.38
CA ASN A 147 -4.68 0.09 -14.48
C ASN A 147 -3.21 -0.15 -14.90
N SER A 148 -2.31 0.77 -14.55
CA SER A 148 -0.85 0.63 -14.74
C SER A 148 -0.19 -0.35 -13.76
N GLY A 149 -0.92 -0.83 -12.74
CA GLY A 149 -0.39 -1.66 -11.66
C GLY A 149 0.31 -0.87 -10.56
N GLU A 150 0.32 0.46 -10.64
CA GLU A 150 0.90 1.33 -9.61
C GLU A 150 -0.03 1.49 -8.41
N MET A 151 0.49 2.06 -7.34
CA MET A 151 -0.20 2.17 -6.05
C MET A 151 -0.76 0.80 -5.63
N PHE A 152 -2.07 0.66 -5.53
CA PHE A 152 -2.74 -0.60 -5.23
C PHE A 152 -3.40 -1.25 -6.46
N GLY A 153 -2.96 -0.88 -7.69
CA GLY A 153 -3.47 -1.51 -8.92
C GLY A 153 -3.28 -3.03 -8.95
N ASN A 154 -2.15 -3.52 -8.45
CA ASN A 154 -1.90 -4.96 -8.36
C ASN A 154 -2.60 -5.65 -7.17
N LEU A 155 -3.30 -4.90 -6.31
CA LEU A 155 -4.07 -5.51 -5.21
C LEU A 155 -5.27 -6.33 -5.74
N ASP A 156 -5.80 -5.99 -6.91
CA ASP A 156 -6.86 -6.75 -7.58
C ASP A 156 -6.42 -8.17 -7.96
N LEU A 157 -5.13 -8.36 -8.24
CA LEU A 157 -4.58 -9.66 -8.62
C LEU A 157 -4.62 -10.68 -7.46
N TYR A 158 -4.72 -10.21 -6.23
CA TYR A 158 -4.88 -11.08 -5.05
C TYR A 158 -6.21 -11.85 -5.03
N ALA A 159 -7.17 -11.50 -5.88
CA ALA A 159 -8.36 -12.32 -6.10
C ALA A 159 -8.04 -13.64 -6.80
N GLY A 160 -6.85 -13.79 -7.38
CA GLY A 160 -6.34 -15.03 -7.96
C GLY A 160 -5.45 -15.80 -6.99
N GLU A 161 -5.74 -17.09 -6.81
CA GLU A 161 -5.05 -17.96 -5.84
C GLU A 161 -3.54 -18.07 -6.12
N ASP A 162 -3.14 -18.16 -7.40
CA ASP A 162 -1.72 -18.25 -7.79
C ASP A 162 -0.95 -16.99 -7.36
N TYR A 163 -1.54 -15.80 -7.58
CA TYR A 163 -0.93 -14.55 -7.18
C TYR A 163 -0.84 -14.41 -5.66
N TYR A 164 -1.91 -14.76 -4.95
CA TYR A 164 -1.92 -14.82 -3.49
C TYR A 164 -0.81 -15.73 -2.95
N ASN A 165 -0.65 -16.94 -3.51
CA ASN A 165 0.35 -17.90 -3.07
C ASN A 165 1.78 -17.43 -3.35
N ALA A 166 2.00 -16.69 -4.45
CA ALA A 166 3.30 -16.14 -4.81
C ALA A 166 3.71 -14.94 -3.93
N HIS A 167 2.76 -14.13 -3.44
CA HIS A 167 3.02 -12.84 -2.77
C HIS A 167 2.40 -12.80 -1.37
N ARG A 168 2.78 -13.77 -0.51
CA ARG A 168 2.18 -13.99 0.82
C ARG A 168 2.59 -12.97 1.90
N PHE A 169 3.59 -12.14 1.68
CA PHE A 169 4.17 -11.30 2.71
C PHE A 169 4.21 -9.82 2.32
N ALA A 170 3.83 -8.97 3.27
CA ALA A 170 3.98 -7.53 3.21
C ALA A 170 4.90 -7.06 4.34
N TYR A 171 5.62 -5.99 4.12
CA TYR A 171 6.56 -5.40 5.08
C TYR A 171 6.15 -3.96 5.30
N LEU A 172 5.83 -3.62 6.54
CA LEU A 172 5.57 -2.25 6.93
C LEU A 172 6.72 -1.75 7.79
N GLN A 173 7.48 -0.81 7.25
CA GLN A 173 8.50 -0.08 7.95
C GLN A 173 7.87 1.10 8.68
N THR A 174 8.24 1.27 9.93
CA THR A 174 7.95 2.43 10.77
C THR A 174 9.26 3.03 11.25
N GLU A 175 9.24 4.11 12.00
CA GLU A 175 10.45 4.74 12.56
C GLU A 175 11.32 3.75 13.35
N ASP A 176 10.69 2.84 14.10
CA ASP A 176 11.40 1.93 15.01
C ASP A 176 11.81 0.61 14.38
N SER A 177 11.06 0.12 13.39
CA SER A 177 11.21 -1.27 12.92
C SER A 177 10.57 -1.53 11.56
N ILE A 178 10.96 -2.64 10.95
CA ILE A 178 10.23 -3.27 9.85
C ILE A 178 9.51 -4.49 10.41
N GLN A 179 8.20 -4.52 10.30
CA GLN A 179 7.37 -5.66 10.67
C GLN A 179 6.94 -6.44 9.43
N GLU A 180 7.17 -7.75 9.43
CA GLU A 180 6.62 -8.67 8.44
C GLU A 180 5.16 -8.98 8.77
N TYR A 181 4.29 -8.87 7.79
CA TYR A 181 2.89 -9.28 7.84
C TYR A 181 2.64 -10.40 6.85
N ARG A 182 1.92 -11.42 7.27
CA ARG A 182 1.44 -12.48 6.38
C ARG A 182 0.03 -12.15 5.91
N ILE A 183 -0.17 -12.11 4.59
CA ILE A 183 -1.48 -11.96 3.97
C ILE A 183 -2.26 -13.25 4.22
N VAL A 184 -3.47 -13.12 4.77
CA VAL A 184 -4.25 -14.27 5.26
C VAL A 184 -5.62 -14.38 4.63
N THR A 185 -6.20 -13.28 4.14
CA THR A 185 -7.49 -13.32 3.45
C THR A 185 -7.66 -12.15 2.48
N VAL A 186 -8.42 -12.38 1.44
CA VAL A 186 -8.75 -11.42 0.41
C VAL A 186 -10.27 -11.40 0.25
N LEU A 187 -10.86 -10.22 0.27
CA LEU A 187 -12.30 -10.07 0.12
C LEU A 187 -12.65 -8.89 -0.77
N LYS A 188 -13.81 -8.98 -1.41
CA LYS A 188 -14.43 -7.88 -2.14
C LYS A 188 -15.70 -7.49 -1.41
N ALA A 189 -15.73 -6.26 -0.92
CA ALA A 189 -16.84 -5.77 -0.11
C ALA A 189 -16.96 -4.25 -0.21
N ASP A 190 -18.13 -3.73 0.10
CA ASP A 190 -18.33 -2.35 0.50
C ASP A 190 -18.42 -2.25 2.03
N ARG A 191 -18.65 -1.03 2.53
CA ARG A 191 -18.74 -0.78 3.98
C ARG A 191 -19.93 -1.45 4.65
N ASP A 192 -21.01 -1.67 3.90
CA ASP A 192 -22.24 -2.27 4.43
C ASP A 192 -22.09 -3.78 4.54
N LEU A 193 -21.35 -4.39 3.61
CA LEU A 193 -21.07 -5.83 3.60
C LEU A 193 -19.97 -6.23 4.59
N PHE A 194 -18.95 -5.38 4.76
CA PHE A 194 -17.85 -5.62 5.68
C PHE A 194 -17.33 -4.30 6.25
N PRO A 195 -17.47 -4.06 7.57
CA PRO A 195 -17.09 -2.80 8.20
C PRO A 195 -15.57 -2.67 8.37
N PHE A 196 -14.81 -2.67 7.27
CA PHE A 196 -13.34 -2.68 7.29
C PHE A 196 -12.72 -1.45 7.98
N GLN A 197 -13.45 -0.35 8.12
CA GLN A 197 -12.99 0.90 8.74
C GLN A 197 -13.16 0.96 10.26
N GLN A 198 -13.53 -0.15 10.91
CA GLN A 198 -13.78 -0.12 12.36
C GLN A 198 -12.50 -0.08 13.18
N LYS A 199 -12.54 0.62 14.31
CA LYS A 199 -11.53 0.55 15.35
C LYS A 199 -11.66 -0.75 16.12
N LEU A 200 -10.52 -1.38 16.41
CA LEU A 200 -10.46 -2.62 17.16
C LEU A 200 -9.84 -2.33 18.53
N PRO A 201 -10.64 -2.38 19.62
CA PRO A 201 -10.16 -1.95 20.94
C PRO A 201 -9.17 -2.94 21.58
N ASP A 202 -9.27 -4.22 21.25
CA ASP A 202 -8.48 -5.29 21.85
C ASP A 202 -8.23 -6.45 20.88
N ALA A 203 -7.48 -7.45 21.32
CA ALA A 203 -7.16 -8.64 20.53
C ALA A 203 -8.40 -9.52 20.25
N ALA A 204 -9.41 -9.51 21.13
CA ALA A 204 -10.65 -10.23 20.89
C ALA A 204 -11.43 -9.60 19.71
N ALA A 205 -11.49 -8.28 19.64
CA ALA A 205 -12.07 -7.56 18.50
C ALA A 205 -11.31 -7.83 17.21
N VAL A 206 -9.98 -7.93 17.25
CA VAL A 206 -9.17 -8.34 16.08
C VAL A 206 -9.57 -9.74 15.61
N GLN A 207 -9.76 -10.67 16.56
CA GLN A 207 -10.14 -12.04 16.23
C GLN A 207 -11.54 -12.13 15.60
N GLU A 208 -12.51 -11.40 16.13
CA GLU A 208 -13.86 -11.32 15.54
C GLU A 208 -13.86 -10.67 14.16
N TYR A 209 -13.04 -9.63 13.96
CA TYR A 209 -12.85 -8.99 12.66
C TYR A 209 -12.29 -9.98 11.63
N LEU A 210 -11.25 -10.75 11.98
CA LEU A 210 -10.67 -11.77 11.11
C LEU A 210 -11.65 -12.91 10.81
N LYS A 211 -12.47 -13.35 11.78
CA LYS A 211 -13.54 -14.34 11.56
C LYS A 211 -14.60 -13.83 10.60
N ALA A 212 -15.03 -12.57 10.74
CA ALA A 212 -16.00 -11.95 9.85
C ALA A 212 -15.46 -11.82 8.43
N ALA A 213 -14.17 -11.50 8.27
CA ALA A 213 -13.50 -11.47 6.99
C ALA A 213 -13.44 -12.85 6.32
N ARG A 214 -13.08 -13.89 7.07
CA ARG A 214 -13.03 -15.29 6.60
C ARG A 214 -14.33 -15.74 5.95
N GLN A 215 -15.47 -15.32 6.46
CA GLN A 215 -16.79 -15.67 5.91
C GLN A 215 -17.07 -15.03 4.54
N ARG A 216 -16.24 -14.10 4.11
CA ARG A 216 -16.41 -13.27 2.89
C ARG A 216 -15.22 -13.33 1.94
N GLU A 217 -14.27 -14.23 2.21
CA GLU A 217 -13.09 -14.35 1.34
C GLU A 217 -13.47 -14.77 -0.08
N VAL A 218 -12.72 -14.26 -1.04
CA VAL A 218 -12.97 -14.49 -2.48
C VAL A 218 -12.76 -15.97 -2.85
N PHE A 219 -11.84 -16.62 -2.15
CA PHE A 219 -11.55 -18.06 -2.26
C PHE A 219 -11.02 -18.55 -0.91
N GLU A 220 -11.10 -19.84 -0.67
CA GLU A 220 -10.61 -20.46 0.56
C GLU A 220 -9.08 -20.47 0.56
N THR A 221 -8.45 -19.61 1.38
CA THR A 221 -6.99 -19.45 1.40
C THR A 221 -6.25 -20.67 1.96
N GLY A 222 -6.96 -21.63 2.56
CA GLY A 222 -6.38 -22.82 3.18
C GLY A 222 -5.56 -22.53 4.43
N ASP A 223 -5.44 -21.28 4.82
CA ASP A 223 -4.62 -20.80 5.92
C ASP A 223 -5.39 -20.84 7.26
N ASP A 224 -4.86 -21.53 8.25
CA ASP A 224 -5.51 -21.71 9.54
C ASP A 224 -5.14 -20.60 10.54
N TYR A 225 -5.09 -19.35 10.03
CA TYR A 225 -4.67 -18.18 10.79
C TYR A 225 -5.58 -17.91 12.02
N LEU A 226 -6.83 -18.35 11.99
CA LEU A 226 -7.77 -18.18 13.12
C LEU A 226 -7.41 -18.98 14.37
N LYS A 227 -6.47 -19.93 14.27
CA LYS A 227 -5.93 -20.65 15.45
C LYS A 227 -4.98 -19.81 16.30
N CYS A 228 -4.45 -18.73 15.75
CA CYS A 228 -3.58 -17.80 16.45
C CYS A 228 -4.35 -16.58 16.94
N ILE A 229 -3.87 -15.97 18.02
CA ILE A 229 -4.38 -14.68 18.51
C ILE A 229 -3.44 -13.60 18.04
N TYR A 230 -3.99 -12.55 17.42
CA TYR A 230 -3.23 -11.40 16.92
C TYR A 230 -3.64 -10.14 17.66
N ASP A 231 -2.66 -9.28 17.93
CA ASP A 231 -2.89 -7.99 18.55
C ASP A 231 -3.27 -6.90 17.55
N LYS A 232 -2.96 -7.10 16.28
CA LYS A 232 -3.25 -6.14 15.22
C LYS A 232 -3.44 -6.81 13.86
N VAL A 233 -4.03 -6.08 12.94
CA VAL A 233 -4.21 -6.45 11.53
C VAL A 233 -3.81 -5.28 10.65
N LEU A 234 -3.19 -5.57 9.51
CA LEU A 234 -2.95 -4.64 8.43
C LEU A 234 -4.05 -4.84 7.37
N THR A 235 -4.79 -3.79 7.08
CA THR A 235 -5.92 -3.78 6.13
C THR A 235 -5.54 -2.89 4.95
N LEU A 236 -5.30 -3.50 3.78
CA LEU A 236 -5.01 -2.80 2.54
C LEU A 236 -6.29 -2.70 1.72
N VAL A 237 -6.63 -1.48 1.29
CA VAL A 237 -7.93 -1.19 0.65
C VAL A 237 -7.73 -0.42 -0.64
N THR A 238 -8.32 -0.92 -1.73
CA THR A 238 -8.40 -0.19 -2.99
C THR A 238 -9.80 -0.25 -3.60
N CYS A 239 -10.09 0.63 -4.55
CA CYS A 239 -11.36 0.58 -5.28
C CYS A 239 -11.45 -0.69 -6.13
N SER A 240 -12.63 -1.32 -6.16
CA SER A 240 -13.00 -2.31 -7.15
C SER A 240 -14.02 -1.70 -8.10
N TYR A 241 -14.02 -2.14 -9.35
CA TYR A 241 -14.92 -1.63 -10.39
C TYR A 241 -16.13 -2.54 -10.64
N GLU A 242 -16.34 -3.58 -9.82
CA GLU A 242 -17.40 -4.56 -10.03
C GLU A 242 -18.80 -4.00 -9.72
N TRP A 243 -18.90 -3.12 -8.70
CA TRP A 243 -20.12 -2.36 -8.39
C TRP A 243 -19.75 -1.03 -7.73
N SER A 244 -20.73 -0.12 -7.64
CA SER A 244 -20.52 1.18 -6.98
C SER A 244 -20.20 1.00 -5.49
N GLY A 245 -19.07 1.53 -5.05
CA GLY A 245 -18.60 1.41 -3.66
C GLY A 245 -17.81 0.14 -3.36
N ALA A 246 -17.67 -0.79 -4.32
CA ALA A 246 -16.84 -1.99 -4.14
C ALA A 246 -15.39 -1.65 -3.80
N ARG A 247 -14.80 -2.47 -2.92
CA ARG A 247 -13.39 -2.40 -2.51
C ARG A 247 -12.78 -3.79 -2.58
N ASN A 248 -11.53 -3.86 -3.06
CA ASN A 248 -10.68 -5.00 -2.79
C ASN A 248 -9.97 -4.75 -1.46
N ILE A 249 -10.06 -5.71 -0.58
CA ILE A 249 -9.54 -5.64 0.78
C ILE A 249 -8.64 -6.84 0.98
N VAL A 250 -7.40 -6.58 1.32
CA VAL A 250 -6.40 -7.60 1.65
C VAL A 250 -6.03 -7.45 3.11
N LEU A 251 -6.24 -8.50 3.89
CA LEU A 251 -5.90 -8.52 5.31
C LEU A 251 -4.62 -9.32 5.54
N ALA A 252 -3.76 -8.74 6.35
CA ALA A 252 -2.51 -9.37 6.76
C ALA A 252 -2.32 -9.28 8.28
N VAL A 253 -1.71 -10.31 8.86
CA VAL A 253 -1.44 -10.41 10.30
C VAL A 253 0.06 -10.41 10.55
N PRO A 254 0.54 -9.84 11.68
CA PRO A 254 1.95 -9.80 12.00
C PRO A 254 2.52 -11.21 12.19
N VAL A 255 3.71 -11.44 11.64
CA VAL A 255 4.47 -12.67 11.85
C VAL A 255 5.27 -12.51 13.14
N SER A 256 5.04 -13.41 14.10
CA SER A 256 5.76 -13.39 15.39
C SER A 256 7.26 -13.57 15.21
N GLY A 257 8.04 -12.72 15.88
CA GLY A 257 9.51 -12.75 15.81
C GLY A 257 10.11 -12.29 14.47
N ALA A 258 9.30 -11.82 13.53
CA ALA A 258 9.76 -11.25 12.26
C ALA A 258 9.67 -9.72 12.28
N VAL A 259 10.42 -9.12 13.21
CA VAL A 259 10.57 -7.67 13.39
C VAL A 259 12.06 -7.33 13.33
N TRP A 260 12.42 -6.37 12.50
CA TRP A 260 13.79 -5.87 12.37
C TRP A 260 13.84 -4.44 12.90
N SER A 261 14.53 -4.26 14.05
CA SER A 261 14.70 -2.95 14.67
C SER A 261 15.61 -2.06 13.83
N GLN A 262 15.24 -0.78 13.68
CA GLN A 262 16.03 0.23 12.99
C GLN A 262 16.81 1.14 13.95
N LYS A 263 16.56 1.05 15.27
CA LYS A 263 17.31 1.86 16.22
C LYS A 263 18.77 1.43 16.23
N CYS A 264 19.63 2.26 15.65
CA CYS A 264 21.05 2.28 15.99
C CYS A 264 21.17 2.75 17.45
N SER A 265 21.70 1.88 18.30
CA SER A 265 22.14 2.24 19.66
C SER A 265 23.39 3.11 19.60
#